data_14acacc78debe7bd6bfc3bdb354bb51a
#
_entry.id   14acacc78debe7bd6bfc3bdb354bb51a
#
_cell.length_a   1.000
_cell.length_b   1.000
_cell.length_c   1.000
_cell.angle_alpha   90.00
_cell.angle_beta   90.00
_cell.angle_gamma   90.00
#
_symmetry.space_group_name_H-M   'P 1'
#
loop_
_entity.id
_entity.type
_entity.pdbx_description
1 polymer ?
#
loop_
_entity_poly.entity_id
_entity_poly.type
_entity_poly.pdbx_seq_one_letter_code
_entity_poly.pdbx_strand_id
1 'polypeptide(L)'
;LGLVGSEMCIRDSADFGRKEIDLAEKEMPGLMALREKYGESKPLKGARIMGSLHMTIQTAVLIETLVALGAEVRWCSCNIYSTQDHAAAAIAASGVAVFAWKGENLADYWWCTLQALNFPGGKGPNVIVDDGGDATMMIHVGYDAENDAAVLDKEVHAEDEIELNAILKKVLAEDKTRWHRVAEEMRGVSEETTTGVH
;
A
#
# COMPACT_ATOMS: atom_id res chain seq x y z
N LEU A 1 4.41 -12.85 -2.15
CA LEU A 1 4.05 -14.04 -2.94
C LEU A 1 2.80 -13.77 -3.75
N GLY A 2 2.84 -12.99 -4.78
CA GLY A 2 1.65 -12.63 -5.53
C GLY A 2 1.90 -12.17 -6.94
N LEU A 3 2.79 -12.85 -7.68
CA LEU A 3 2.82 -12.70 -9.13
C LEU A 3 2.58 -14.09 -9.73
N VAL A 4 1.35 -14.34 -10.17
CA VAL A 4 1.00 -15.51 -10.97
C VAL A 4 1.40 -15.21 -12.40
N GLY A 5 2.63 -15.56 -12.75
CA GLY A 5 3.17 -15.53 -14.10
C GLY A 5 4.38 -16.43 -14.19
N SER A 6 4.76 -16.90 -15.39
CA SER A 6 6.00 -17.64 -15.53
C SER A 6 7.17 -16.72 -15.09
N GLU A 7 8.19 -17.27 -14.42
CA GLU A 7 9.35 -16.53 -13.94
C GLU A 7 10.02 -15.66 -15.03
N MET A 8 9.93 -16.10 -16.28
CA MET A 8 10.48 -15.40 -17.44
C MET A 8 9.67 -14.13 -17.77
N CYS A 9 8.33 -14.17 -17.74
CA CYS A 9 7.49 -13.01 -18.00
C CYS A 9 7.63 -11.97 -16.87
N ILE A 10 7.78 -12.40 -15.63
CA ILE A 10 8.00 -11.51 -14.48
C ILE A 10 9.33 -10.80 -14.59
N ARG A 11 10.39 -11.52 -14.98
CA ARG A 11 11.73 -10.94 -15.13
C ARG A 11 11.79 -9.91 -16.27
N ASP A 12 11.24 -10.24 -17.43
CA ASP A 12 11.20 -9.32 -18.59
C ASP A 12 10.37 -8.07 -18.26
N SER A 13 9.28 -8.24 -17.50
CA SER A 13 8.45 -7.14 -17.03
C SER A 13 9.19 -6.24 -16.02
N ALA A 14 9.96 -6.83 -15.10
CA ALA A 14 10.76 -6.09 -14.12
C ALA A 14 11.89 -5.31 -14.81
N ASP A 15 12.58 -5.90 -15.77
CA ASP A 15 13.66 -5.24 -16.54
C ASP A 15 13.11 -4.07 -17.37
N PHE A 16 11.94 -4.23 -17.96
CA PHE A 16 11.27 -3.13 -18.67
C PHE A 16 10.86 -2.03 -17.69
N GLY A 17 10.21 -2.39 -16.58
CA GLY A 17 9.82 -1.44 -15.54
C GLY A 17 11.01 -0.66 -14.98
N ARG A 18 12.17 -1.31 -14.79
CA ARG A 18 13.40 -0.62 -14.36
C ARG A 18 13.84 0.47 -15.32
N LYS A 19 13.82 0.22 -16.62
CA LYS A 19 14.17 1.22 -17.65
C LYS A 19 13.21 2.41 -17.63
N GLU A 20 11.93 2.14 -17.48
CA GLU A 20 10.91 3.19 -17.39
C GLU A 20 11.08 4.04 -16.12
N ILE A 21 11.42 3.42 -14.97
CA ILE A 21 11.69 4.12 -13.72
C ILE A 21 12.94 5.02 -13.88
N ASP A 22 14.03 4.53 -14.52
CA ASP A 22 15.25 5.31 -14.78
C ASP A 22 14.99 6.54 -15.68
N LEU A 23 13.99 6.46 -16.56
CA LEU A 23 13.55 7.61 -17.36
C LEU A 23 12.72 8.57 -16.49
N ALA A 24 11.78 8.07 -15.71
CA ALA A 24 10.91 8.88 -14.85
C ALA A 24 11.70 9.65 -13.78
N GLU A 25 12.80 9.11 -13.27
CA GLU A 25 13.69 9.80 -12.33
C GLU A 25 14.19 11.15 -12.90
N LYS A 26 14.44 11.21 -14.21
CA LYS A 26 14.88 12.44 -14.88
C LYS A 26 13.77 13.49 -14.97
N GLU A 27 12.54 13.06 -14.94
CA GLU A 27 11.35 13.91 -14.98
C GLU A 27 10.87 14.32 -13.58
N MET A 28 11.46 13.73 -12.52
CA MET A 28 11.09 13.95 -11.12
C MET A 28 12.25 14.53 -10.29
N PRO A 29 12.80 15.69 -10.67
CA PRO A 29 14.02 16.26 -10.06
C PRO A 29 13.83 16.57 -8.58
N GLY A 30 12.60 16.84 -8.12
CA GLY A 30 12.31 17.10 -6.71
C GLY A 30 12.59 15.89 -5.83
N LEU A 31 12.16 14.69 -6.25
CA LEU A 31 12.44 13.45 -5.50
C LEU A 31 13.93 13.09 -5.57
N MET A 32 14.59 13.31 -6.71
CA MET A 32 16.02 13.06 -6.84
C MET A 32 16.84 13.98 -5.93
N ALA A 33 16.47 15.26 -5.84
CA ALA A 33 17.11 16.20 -4.91
C ALA A 33 16.91 15.79 -3.43
N LEU A 34 15.77 15.22 -3.08
CA LEU A 34 15.53 14.68 -1.74
C LEU A 34 16.42 13.45 -1.46
N ARG A 35 16.58 12.55 -2.42
CA ARG A 35 17.49 11.39 -2.28
C ARG A 35 18.94 11.85 -2.08
N GLU A 36 19.40 12.81 -2.90
CA GLU A 36 20.74 13.36 -2.79
C GLU A 36 20.98 14.04 -1.44
N LYS A 37 20.05 14.88 -1.02
CA LYS A 37 20.19 15.69 0.18
C LYS A 37 20.09 14.89 1.48
N TYR A 38 19.23 13.89 1.53
CA TYR A 38 18.85 13.20 2.77
C TYR A 38 19.18 11.70 2.79
N GLY A 39 19.64 11.11 1.70
CA GLY A 39 19.90 9.68 1.61
C GLY A 39 20.93 9.18 2.62
N GLU A 40 21.94 9.97 2.96
CA GLU A 40 22.92 9.60 4.00
C GLU A 40 22.34 9.68 5.41
N SER A 41 21.56 10.73 5.70
CA SER A 41 20.99 10.98 7.04
C SER A 41 19.82 10.07 7.38
N LYS A 42 19.19 9.47 6.38
CA LYS A 42 18.04 8.55 6.51
C LYS A 42 16.96 9.05 7.48
N PRO A 43 16.36 10.22 7.23
CA PRO A 43 15.42 10.84 8.16
C PRO A 43 14.15 10.01 8.40
N LEU A 44 13.84 9.06 7.51
CA LEU A 44 12.69 8.16 7.64
C LEU A 44 13.04 6.81 8.32
N LYS A 45 14.23 6.72 8.94
CA LYS A 45 14.60 5.51 9.68
C LYS A 45 13.61 5.23 10.81
N GLY A 46 13.00 4.03 10.78
CA GLY A 46 11.96 3.61 11.73
C GLY A 46 10.53 3.96 11.28
N ALA A 47 10.37 4.67 10.16
CA ALA A 47 9.07 4.80 9.52
C ALA A 47 8.70 3.47 8.83
N ARG A 48 7.51 2.99 9.12
CA ARG A 48 6.83 1.90 8.42
C ARG A 48 5.73 2.54 7.59
N ILE A 49 6.00 2.72 6.31
CA ILE A 49 5.11 3.44 5.40
C ILE A 49 4.29 2.43 4.59
N MET A 50 3.00 2.47 4.78
CA MET A 50 2.05 1.80 3.89
C MET A 50 1.57 2.80 2.84
N GLY A 51 1.68 2.45 1.57
CA GLY A 51 1.10 3.24 0.50
C GLY A 51 -0.10 2.53 -0.13
N SER A 52 -1.19 3.27 -0.30
CA SER A 52 -2.37 2.92 -1.06
C SER A 52 -2.57 4.01 -2.12
N LEU A 53 -1.76 3.93 -3.16
CA LEU A 53 -1.69 4.91 -4.23
C LEU A 53 -1.39 4.19 -5.55
N HIS A 54 -1.87 4.73 -6.66
CA HIS A 54 -1.67 4.15 -8.00
C HIS A 54 -0.28 3.55 -8.20
N MET A 55 -0.18 2.25 -8.44
CA MET A 55 1.11 1.57 -8.64
C MET A 55 1.63 1.81 -10.06
N THR A 56 2.10 3.01 -10.31
CA THR A 56 2.64 3.49 -11.59
C THR A 56 4.16 3.63 -11.54
N ILE A 57 4.76 3.93 -12.69
CA ILE A 57 6.21 4.22 -12.80
C ILE A 57 6.60 5.42 -11.93
N GLN A 58 5.80 6.47 -11.88
CA GLN A 58 6.09 7.65 -11.04
C GLN A 58 6.02 7.30 -9.55
N THR A 59 5.04 6.50 -9.17
CA THR A 59 4.92 5.98 -7.80
C THR A 59 6.11 5.08 -7.45
N ALA A 60 6.64 4.31 -8.39
CA ALA A 60 7.85 3.53 -8.17
C ALA A 60 9.05 4.41 -7.79
N VAL A 61 9.22 5.58 -8.43
CA VAL A 61 10.24 6.57 -8.06
C VAL A 61 10.03 7.10 -6.64
N LEU A 62 8.77 7.35 -6.25
CA LEU A 62 8.43 7.73 -4.86
C LEU A 62 8.80 6.63 -3.87
N ILE A 63 8.40 5.39 -4.13
CA ILE A 63 8.69 4.23 -3.26
C ILE A 63 10.19 4.10 -3.04
N GLU A 64 11.00 4.12 -4.10
CA GLU A 64 12.46 4.04 -4.00
C GLU A 64 13.05 5.23 -3.25
N THR A 65 12.46 6.41 -3.38
CA THR A 65 12.87 7.58 -2.61
C THR A 65 12.61 7.37 -1.12
N LEU A 66 11.43 6.89 -0.72
CA LEU A 66 11.11 6.60 0.67
C LEU A 66 12.07 5.55 1.27
N VAL A 67 12.39 4.51 0.51
CA VAL A 67 13.36 3.47 0.91
C VAL A 67 14.78 4.06 1.04
N ALA A 68 15.23 4.87 0.08
CA ALA A 68 16.53 5.54 0.13
C ALA A 68 16.65 6.45 1.36
N LEU A 69 15.56 7.07 1.78
CA LEU A 69 15.49 7.89 2.98
C LEU A 69 15.36 7.07 4.28
N GLY A 70 15.31 5.74 4.21
CA GLY A 70 15.40 4.83 5.34
C GLY A 70 14.08 4.23 5.82
N ALA A 71 12.97 4.43 5.12
CA ALA A 71 11.68 3.83 5.46
C ALA A 71 11.64 2.34 5.12
N GLU A 72 10.87 1.58 5.90
CA GLU A 72 10.33 0.29 5.51
C GLU A 72 9.00 0.55 4.79
N VAL A 73 8.89 0.07 3.54
CA VAL A 73 7.75 0.40 2.67
C VAL A 73 7.00 -0.86 2.26
N ARG A 74 5.67 -0.78 2.27
CA ARG A 74 4.75 -1.76 1.68
C ARG A 74 3.71 -1.01 0.87
N TRP A 75 3.31 -1.56 -0.26
CA TRP A 75 2.49 -0.82 -1.23
C TRP A 75 1.38 -1.65 -1.84
N CYS A 76 0.21 -1.04 -2.00
CA CYS A 76 -0.88 -1.52 -2.85
C CYS A 76 -1.39 -0.38 -3.76
N SER A 77 -2.28 -0.69 -4.68
CA SER A 77 -2.95 0.34 -5.48
C SER A 77 -4.19 0.86 -4.75
N CYS A 78 -4.60 2.08 -5.07
CA CYS A 78 -5.83 2.70 -4.57
C CYS A 78 -7.06 2.39 -5.43
N ASN A 79 -6.93 1.57 -6.47
CA ASN A 79 -8.03 1.04 -7.27
C ASN A 79 -7.60 -0.16 -8.13
N ILE A 80 -8.57 -0.88 -8.67
CA ILE A 80 -8.38 -2.11 -9.45
C ILE A 80 -7.90 -1.89 -10.90
N TYR A 81 -7.77 -0.65 -11.38
CA TYR A 81 -7.54 -0.34 -12.80
C TYR A 81 -6.17 0.20 -13.13
N SER A 82 -5.54 0.93 -12.22
CA SER A 82 -4.42 1.83 -12.54
C SER A 82 -3.04 1.19 -12.44
N THR A 83 -2.92 0.00 -11.89
CA THR A 83 -1.62 -0.67 -11.75
C THR A 83 -0.94 -0.89 -13.08
N GLN A 84 0.33 -0.52 -13.14
CA GLN A 84 1.26 -0.88 -14.21
C GLN A 84 2.10 -2.06 -13.74
N ASP A 85 1.83 -3.26 -14.26
CA ASP A 85 2.45 -4.51 -13.80
C ASP A 85 3.98 -4.49 -13.86
N HIS A 86 4.54 -3.83 -14.87
CA HIS A 86 6.00 -3.69 -15.00
C HIS A 86 6.60 -2.78 -13.91
N ALA A 87 5.87 -1.76 -13.45
CA ALA A 87 6.28 -0.94 -12.31
C ALA A 87 6.24 -1.76 -11.01
N ALA A 88 5.15 -2.47 -10.78
CA ALA A 88 5.00 -3.36 -9.63
C ALA A 88 6.09 -4.45 -9.60
N ALA A 89 6.36 -5.07 -10.76
CA ALA A 89 7.40 -6.10 -10.90
C ALA A 89 8.80 -5.55 -10.61
N ALA A 90 9.14 -4.36 -11.11
CA ALA A 90 10.44 -3.74 -10.88
C ALA A 90 10.66 -3.42 -9.40
N ILE A 91 9.66 -2.88 -8.72
CA ILE A 91 9.71 -2.57 -7.29
C ILE A 91 9.77 -3.84 -6.45
N ALA A 92 8.99 -4.87 -6.78
CA ALA A 92 9.06 -6.17 -6.11
C ALA A 92 10.44 -6.82 -6.26
N ALA A 93 11.05 -6.73 -7.45
CA ALA A 93 12.40 -7.23 -7.72
C ALA A 93 13.48 -6.48 -6.91
N SER A 94 13.26 -5.22 -6.53
CA SER A 94 14.14 -4.47 -5.63
C SER A 94 14.02 -4.87 -4.15
N GLY A 95 13.09 -5.77 -3.82
CA GLY A 95 12.87 -6.28 -2.47
C GLY A 95 11.80 -5.55 -1.65
N VAL A 96 11.09 -4.60 -2.25
CA VAL A 96 9.95 -3.93 -1.61
C VAL A 96 8.69 -4.80 -1.76
N ALA A 97 7.91 -4.92 -0.69
CA ALA A 97 6.68 -5.68 -0.71
C ALA A 97 5.57 -4.89 -1.43
N VAL A 98 5.20 -5.32 -2.62
CA VAL A 98 4.14 -4.74 -3.45
C VAL A 98 3.02 -5.76 -3.62
N PHE A 99 1.80 -5.31 -3.40
CA PHE A 99 0.56 -6.08 -3.53
C PHE A 99 -0.36 -5.33 -4.49
N ALA A 100 -0.07 -5.41 -5.77
CA ALA A 100 -0.85 -4.77 -6.81
C ALA A 100 -0.62 -5.45 -8.16
N TRP A 101 -1.69 -5.67 -8.91
CA TRP A 101 -1.63 -6.12 -10.31
C TRP A 101 -2.82 -5.56 -11.09
N LYS A 102 -2.66 -5.48 -12.39
CA LYS A 102 -3.75 -5.04 -13.25
C LYS A 102 -4.80 -6.13 -13.39
N GLY A 103 -6.06 -5.78 -13.12
CA GLY A 103 -7.18 -6.72 -13.23
C GLY A 103 -7.52 -7.42 -11.92
N GLU A 104 -7.19 -6.82 -10.79
CA GLU A 104 -7.76 -7.18 -9.49
C GLU A 104 -9.28 -7.13 -9.54
N ASN A 105 -9.94 -8.06 -8.85
CA ASN A 105 -11.33 -7.88 -8.44
C ASN A 105 -11.40 -7.20 -7.07
N LEU A 106 -12.58 -6.88 -6.57
CA LEU A 106 -12.72 -6.18 -5.28
C LEU A 106 -12.21 -7.01 -4.09
N ALA A 107 -12.38 -8.32 -4.12
CA ALA A 107 -11.84 -9.21 -3.07
C ALA A 107 -10.29 -9.20 -3.08
N ASP A 108 -9.67 -9.24 -4.27
CA ASP A 108 -8.22 -9.12 -4.43
C ASP A 108 -7.73 -7.75 -3.93
N TYR A 109 -8.43 -6.68 -4.27
CA TYR A 109 -8.12 -5.30 -3.87
C TYR A 109 -8.06 -5.15 -2.34
N TRP A 110 -9.09 -5.57 -1.65
CA TRP A 110 -9.13 -5.50 -0.19
C TRP A 110 -8.12 -6.45 0.47
N TRP A 111 -7.86 -7.60 -0.15
CA TRP A 111 -6.78 -8.47 0.28
C TRP A 111 -5.40 -7.79 0.13
N CYS A 112 -5.13 -7.15 -1.00
CA CYS A 112 -3.89 -6.39 -1.25
C CYS A 112 -3.71 -5.27 -0.22
N THR A 113 -4.75 -4.51 0.06
CA THR A 113 -4.76 -3.44 1.06
C THR A 113 -4.43 -4.00 2.44
N LEU A 114 -5.07 -5.12 2.84
CA LEU A 114 -4.77 -5.80 4.10
C LEU A 114 -3.32 -6.29 4.17
N GLN A 115 -2.77 -6.85 3.06
CA GLN A 115 -1.38 -7.30 3.04
C GLN A 115 -0.41 -6.12 3.15
N ALA A 116 -0.68 -4.99 2.50
CA ALA A 116 0.15 -3.80 2.60
C ALA A 116 0.16 -3.20 4.02
N LEU A 117 -0.94 -3.34 4.78
CA LEU A 117 -1.04 -2.97 6.20
C LEU A 117 -0.31 -3.94 7.15
N ASN A 118 0.23 -5.05 6.67
CA ASN A 118 0.75 -6.14 7.51
C ASN A 118 2.28 -6.17 7.50
N PHE A 119 2.91 -5.45 8.42
CA PHE A 119 4.37 -5.41 8.56
C PHE A 119 4.91 -6.61 9.35
N PRO A 120 6.20 -6.97 9.17
CA PRO A 120 6.82 -8.07 9.89
C PRO A 120 6.69 -7.95 11.41
N GLY A 121 6.56 -9.09 12.08
CA GLY A 121 6.41 -9.14 13.53
C GLY A 121 5.04 -8.75 14.07
N GLY A 122 3.99 -8.81 13.22
CA GLY A 122 2.62 -8.48 13.61
C GLY A 122 2.38 -6.98 13.81
N LYS A 123 3.26 -6.15 13.28
CA LYS A 123 3.15 -4.69 13.33
C LYS A 123 2.27 -4.15 12.19
N GLY A 124 1.72 -2.97 12.41
CA GLY A 124 1.10 -2.16 11.37
C GLY A 124 2.02 -1.06 10.85
N PRO A 125 1.56 -0.25 9.88
CA PRO A 125 2.22 0.99 9.51
C PRO A 125 2.20 2.00 10.66
N ASN A 126 3.11 2.94 10.66
CA ASN A 126 3.02 4.14 11.49
C ASN A 126 2.85 5.42 10.67
N VAL A 127 2.93 5.32 9.37
CA VAL A 127 2.61 6.37 8.40
C VAL A 127 1.88 5.73 7.22
N ILE A 128 0.87 6.41 6.71
CA ILE A 128 0.14 6.00 5.51
C ILE A 128 0.24 7.11 4.47
N VAL A 129 0.42 6.71 3.22
CA VAL A 129 0.22 7.54 2.02
C VAL A 129 -0.98 6.95 1.30
N ASP A 130 -2.11 7.60 1.42
CA ASP A 130 -3.40 7.14 0.90
C ASP A 130 -3.88 7.99 -0.28
N ASP A 131 -4.79 7.46 -1.07
CA ASP A 131 -5.53 8.15 -2.13
C ASP A 131 -6.95 7.56 -2.18
N GLY A 132 -7.93 8.39 -1.89
CA GLY A 132 -9.33 7.98 -1.74
C GLY A 132 -9.70 7.45 -0.34
N GLY A 133 -8.72 7.30 0.56
CA GLY A 133 -8.96 7.00 1.97
C GLY A 133 -9.27 5.54 2.31
N ASP A 134 -9.18 4.59 1.38
CA ASP A 134 -9.60 3.20 1.57
C ASP A 134 -8.76 2.46 2.62
N ALA A 135 -7.45 2.66 2.63
CA ALA A 135 -6.59 2.05 3.64
C ALA A 135 -6.88 2.62 5.04
N THR A 136 -7.10 3.92 5.12
CA THR A 136 -7.50 4.63 6.33
C THR A 136 -8.87 4.16 6.82
N MET A 137 -9.85 4.03 5.91
CA MET A 137 -11.18 3.52 6.20
C MET A 137 -11.14 2.08 6.74
N MET A 138 -10.33 1.20 6.15
CA MET A 138 -10.17 -0.18 6.65
C MET A 138 -9.69 -0.21 8.10
N ILE A 139 -8.78 0.68 8.49
CA ILE A 139 -8.32 0.78 9.89
C ILE A 139 -9.44 1.26 10.80
N HIS A 140 -10.16 2.31 10.41
CA HIS A 140 -11.26 2.86 11.22
C HIS A 140 -12.39 1.85 11.42
N VAL A 141 -12.88 1.25 10.34
CA VAL A 141 -13.95 0.24 10.43
C VAL A 141 -13.48 -0.98 11.23
N GLY A 142 -12.24 -1.40 11.04
CA GLY A 142 -11.64 -2.49 11.82
C GLY A 142 -11.54 -2.16 13.31
N TYR A 143 -11.12 -0.95 13.66
CA TYR A 143 -11.05 -0.47 15.03
C TYR A 143 -12.43 -0.45 15.70
N ASP A 144 -13.44 0.06 15.00
CA ASP A 144 -14.81 0.07 15.49
C ASP A 144 -15.35 -1.35 15.68
N ALA A 145 -15.04 -2.27 14.76
CA ALA A 145 -15.43 -3.67 14.83
C ALA A 145 -14.78 -4.43 15.99
N GLU A 146 -13.58 -4.06 16.41
CA GLU A 146 -12.95 -4.61 17.62
C GLU A 146 -13.68 -4.16 18.90
N ASN A 147 -14.32 -2.98 18.89
CA ASN A 147 -15.14 -2.51 19.99
C ASN A 147 -16.57 -3.08 19.95
N ASP A 148 -17.15 -3.16 18.75
CA ASP A 148 -18.49 -3.71 18.52
C ASP A 148 -18.58 -4.41 17.16
N ALA A 149 -18.51 -5.74 17.16
CA ALA A 149 -18.56 -6.55 15.96
C ALA A 149 -19.84 -6.35 15.13
N ALA A 150 -20.93 -5.87 15.73
CA ALA A 150 -22.19 -5.61 15.04
C ALA A 150 -22.07 -4.50 13.96
N VAL A 151 -21.01 -3.70 14.00
CA VAL A 151 -20.70 -2.71 12.94
C VAL A 151 -20.59 -3.38 11.58
N LEU A 152 -20.01 -4.59 11.52
CA LEU A 152 -19.81 -5.35 10.27
C LEU A 152 -21.07 -6.10 9.80
N ASP A 153 -22.14 -6.13 10.61
CA ASP A 153 -23.41 -6.80 10.28
C ASP A 153 -24.47 -5.83 9.75
N LYS A 154 -24.12 -4.54 9.63
CA LYS A 154 -25.01 -3.57 9.01
C LYS A 154 -25.29 -3.95 7.56
N GLU A 155 -26.53 -3.73 7.13
CA GLU A 155 -26.92 -3.92 5.74
C GLU A 155 -26.15 -2.93 4.85
N VAL A 156 -25.35 -3.47 3.94
CA VAL A 156 -24.59 -2.72 2.94
C VAL A 156 -24.96 -3.25 1.56
N HIS A 157 -24.98 -2.36 0.55
CA HIS A 157 -25.39 -2.70 -0.80
C HIS A 157 -24.28 -2.53 -1.84
N ALA A 158 -23.25 -1.75 -1.51
CA ALA A 158 -22.10 -1.56 -2.37
C ALA A 158 -21.19 -2.81 -2.32
N GLU A 159 -20.77 -3.29 -3.49
CA GLU A 159 -19.94 -4.51 -3.58
C GLU A 159 -18.61 -4.37 -2.84
N ASP A 160 -18.00 -3.20 -2.88
CA ASP A 160 -16.76 -2.88 -2.19
C ASP A 160 -16.92 -2.95 -0.66
N GLU A 161 -18.01 -2.41 -0.11
CA GLU A 161 -18.32 -2.49 1.33
C GLU A 161 -18.60 -3.94 1.78
N ILE A 162 -19.23 -4.75 0.92
CA ILE A 162 -19.48 -6.16 1.20
C ILE A 162 -18.14 -6.91 1.33
N GLU A 163 -17.22 -6.70 0.41
CA GLU A 163 -15.90 -7.33 0.44
C GLU A 163 -15.03 -6.83 1.60
N LEU A 164 -15.07 -5.52 1.89
CA LEU A 164 -14.41 -4.95 3.07
C LEU A 164 -14.91 -5.60 4.36
N ASN A 165 -16.23 -5.69 4.55
CA ASN A 165 -16.82 -6.31 5.75
C ASN A 165 -16.46 -7.80 5.84
N ALA A 166 -16.42 -8.51 4.70
CA ALA A 166 -16.06 -9.93 4.65
C ALA A 166 -14.61 -10.17 5.10
N ILE A 167 -13.67 -9.34 4.65
CA ILE A 167 -12.26 -9.47 5.06
C ILE A 167 -12.05 -9.04 6.51
N LEU A 168 -12.71 -7.99 6.98
CA LEU A 168 -12.62 -7.53 8.37
C LEU A 168 -13.18 -8.55 9.35
N LYS A 169 -14.28 -9.27 9.02
CA LYS A 169 -14.78 -10.39 9.82
C LYS A 169 -13.75 -11.50 9.99
N LYS A 170 -13.02 -11.84 8.94
CA LYS A 170 -11.93 -12.84 9.00
C LYS A 170 -10.81 -12.36 9.92
N VAL A 171 -10.36 -11.11 9.76
CA VAL A 171 -9.30 -10.53 10.59
C VAL A 171 -9.72 -10.49 12.07
N LEU A 172 -10.95 -10.07 12.36
CA LEU A 172 -11.47 -10.00 13.73
C LEU A 172 -11.55 -11.38 14.40
N ALA A 173 -11.84 -12.43 13.62
CA ALA A 173 -11.85 -13.80 14.13
C ALA A 173 -10.43 -14.32 14.48
N GLU A 174 -9.40 -13.88 13.77
CA GLU A 174 -8.01 -14.26 13.98
C GLU A 174 -7.32 -13.43 15.07
N ASP A 175 -7.55 -12.12 15.09
CA ASP A 175 -6.90 -11.17 16.00
C ASP A 175 -7.83 -10.00 16.36
N LYS A 176 -8.34 -10.01 17.58
CA LYS A 176 -9.32 -9.06 18.10
C LYS A 176 -8.74 -7.72 18.56
N THR A 177 -7.45 -7.51 18.41
CA THR A 177 -6.75 -6.30 18.91
C THR A 177 -5.81 -5.70 17.89
N ARG A 178 -5.86 -6.17 16.65
CA ARG A 178 -4.98 -5.75 15.58
C ARG A 178 -5.08 -4.27 15.28
N TRP A 179 -6.31 -3.79 15.11
CA TRP A 179 -6.57 -2.43 14.67
C TRP A 179 -6.30 -1.41 15.78
N HIS A 180 -6.54 -1.78 17.03
CA HIS A 180 -6.14 -0.97 18.19
C HIS A 180 -4.61 -0.80 18.22
N ARG A 181 -3.84 -1.88 18.02
CA ARG A 181 -2.37 -1.78 17.95
C ARG A 181 -1.88 -0.93 16.80
N VAL A 182 -2.52 -1.03 15.62
CA VAL A 182 -2.20 -0.17 14.47
C VAL A 182 -2.47 1.30 14.81
N ALA A 183 -3.62 1.60 15.39
CA ALA A 183 -4.00 2.96 15.77
C ALA A 183 -3.05 3.57 16.82
N GLU A 184 -2.60 2.80 17.81
CA GLU A 184 -1.65 3.26 18.84
C GLU A 184 -0.30 3.67 18.26
N GLU A 185 0.18 2.98 17.22
CA GLU A 185 1.47 3.26 16.58
C GLU A 185 1.37 4.32 15.47
N MET A 186 0.16 4.68 15.02
CA MET A 186 -0.06 5.63 13.92
C MET A 186 0.45 7.03 14.27
N ARG A 187 1.22 7.62 13.37
CA ARG A 187 1.79 8.97 13.48
C ARG A 187 1.10 9.97 12.57
N GLY A 188 0.64 9.51 11.42
CA GLY A 188 -0.07 10.35 10.46
C GLY A 188 -0.42 9.65 9.18
N VAL A 189 -1.36 10.26 8.48
CA VAL A 189 -1.81 9.88 7.14
C VAL A 189 -1.64 11.09 6.23
N SER A 190 -1.09 10.86 5.05
CA SER A 190 -1.06 11.82 3.94
C SER A 190 -2.03 11.33 2.88
N GLU A 191 -2.97 12.18 2.52
CA GLU A 191 -4.01 11.87 1.53
C GLU A 191 -3.76 12.66 0.25
N GLU A 192 -3.75 11.99 -0.90
CA GLU A 192 -3.65 12.62 -2.22
C GLU A 192 -4.95 12.39 -2.97
N THR A 193 -5.86 13.38 -2.97
CA THR A 193 -7.15 13.19 -3.63
C THR A 193 -8.00 14.45 -3.67
N THR A 194 -8.87 14.52 -4.68
CA THR A 194 -10.06 15.39 -4.68
C THR A 194 -11.25 14.73 -3.99
N THR A 195 -11.31 13.41 -3.97
CA THR A 195 -12.42 12.63 -3.39
C THR A 195 -12.28 12.44 -1.89
N GLY A 196 -11.09 12.16 -1.38
CA GLY A 196 -10.84 11.92 0.04
C GLY A 196 -10.89 13.19 0.92
N VAL A 197 -11.05 14.38 0.32
CA VAL A 197 -11.26 15.64 1.05
C VAL A 197 -12.73 15.83 1.43
N HIS A 198 -13.62 15.05 0.89
CA HIS A 198 -15.07 15.08 1.15
C HIS A 198 -15.49 13.96 2.09
#